data_5479f644e4663929d30e0095e48be59e
#
_entry.id   5479f644e4663929d30e0095e48be59e
#
_cell.length_a   1.000
_cell.length_b   1.000
_cell.length_c   1.000
_cell.angle_alpha   90.00
_cell.angle_beta   90.00
_cell.angle_gamma   90.00
#
_symmetry.space_group_name_H-M   'P 1'
#
loop_
_entity.id
_entity.type
_entity.pdbx_description
1 polymer ?
#
loop_
_entity_poly.entity_id
_entity_poly.type
_entity_poly.pdbx_seq_one_letter_code
_entity_poly.pdbx_strand_id
1 'polypeptide(L)'
;MAGTYHYTYPEPEKSNCFSCHTDFHEGDFVENGDLKDCESCYTVEAWYPSTFGLEEHNTQSTFKLAGAHQVTPCFSCHTGSVELTFASNELPHPEFRFEDTSCLSCHQKDNPHDDLVIGDFTDADASDCDGCHNESAWNSDIIFDHEAETGYALTGSHLNESCSSCHFTGDIMDGLTSKKNFALESTECVSCHLDESIHEDQFAESVIGPSCDNCHNTDSFTLPSFDHNLTSFLLDGAHINVACVDCHTTETNAEGKEFVRFFPLSGECSSCHDDQ
;
A
#
# COMPACT_ATOMS: atom_id res chain seq x y z
N MET A 1 -62.79 -21.06 36.90
CA MET A 1 -62.24 -22.33 36.46
C MET A 1 -61.09 -21.99 35.48
N ALA A 2 -59.87 -22.25 35.90
CA ALA A 2 -58.74 -22.08 35.02
C ALA A 2 -58.72 -23.28 34.04
N GLY A 3 -58.93 -23.01 32.76
CA GLY A 3 -58.79 -24.04 31.72
C GLY A 3 -57.36 -24.48 31.58
N THR A 4 -57.12 -25.77 31.73
CA THR A 4 -55.82 -26.40 31.49
C THR A 4 -55.68 -26.53 29.98
N TYR A 5 -54.80 -25.75 29.37
CA TYR A 5 -54.47 -25.88 27.96
C TYR A 5 -53.52 -27.08 27.83
N HIS A 6 -53.95 -28.14 27.14
CA HIS A 6 -53.05 -29.23 26.75
C HIS A 6 -52.47 -28.90 25.38
N TYR A 7 -51.19 -28.69 25.36
CA TYR A 7 -50.42 -28.64 24.11
C TYR A 7 -49.98 -30.06 23.76
N THR A 8 -50.39 -30.53 22.59
CA THR A 8 -49.86 -31.77 22.01
C THR A 8 -48.70 -31.37 21.08
N TYR A 9 -47.50 -31.76 21.48
CA TYR A 9 -46.34 -31.62 20.62
C TYR A 9 -46.34 -32.73 19.57
N PRO A 10 -45.80 -32.48 18.33
CA PRO A 10 -45.61 -33.52 17.33
C PRO A 10 -44.84 -34.71 17.91
N GLU A 11 -45.11 -35.90 17.35
CA GLU A 11 -44.38 -37.10 17.77
C GLU A 11 -42.88 -36.96 17.51
N PRO A 12 -41.97 -37.51 18.34
CA PRO A 12 -40.51 -37.31 18.24
C PRO A 12 -39.90 -37.65 16.89
N GLU A 13 -40.53 -38.53 16.12
CA GLU A 13 -40.12 -38.93 14.76
C GLU A 13 -40.37 -37.84 13.69
N LYS A 14 -41.10 -36.78 14.03
CA LYS A 14 -41.41 -35.62 13.18
C LYS A 14 -40.87 -34.31 13.76
N SER A 15 -40.14 -34.37 14.81
CA SER A 15 -39.63 -33.18 15.56
C SER A 15 -38.31 -32.67 15.03
N ASN A 16 -38.16 -32.53 13.70
CA ASN A 16 -37.15 -31.65 13.19
C ASN A 16 -37.60 -30.19 13.40
N CYS A 17 -36.68 -29.27 13.58
CA CYS A 17 -36.98 -27.87 13.85
C CYS A 17 -37.91 -27.25 12.80
N PHE A 18 -37.82 -27.66 11.54
CA PHE A 18 -38.65 -27.22 10.41
C PHE A 18 -40.11 -27.59 10.52
N SER A 19 -40.46 -28.55 11.36
CA SER A 19 -41.88 -28.87 11.58
C SER A 19 -42.66 -27.72 12.26
N CYS A 20 -41.97 -26.81 12.92
CA CYS A 20 -42.53 -25.68 13.66
C CYS A 20 -41.89 -24.34 13.33
N HIS A 21 -40.65 -24.33 12.84
CA HIS A 21 -39.91 -23.11 12.54
C HIS A 21 -39.64 -22.95 11.06
N THR A 22 -39.79 -21.73 10.55
CA THR A 22 -39.40 -21.37 9.18
C THR A 22 -37.90 -21.10 9.16
N ASP A 23 -37.23 -21.55 8.10
CA ASP A 23 -35.83 -21.24 7.88
C ASP A 23 -35.63 -19.75 7.65
N PHE A 24 -34.93 -19.13 8.59
CA PHE A 24 -34.59 -17.71 8.52
C PHE A 24 -33.49 -17.44 7.48
N HIS A 25 -32.71 -18.47 7.12
CA HIS A 25 -31.59 -18.35 6.19
C HIS A 25 -32.00 -18.51 4.73
N GLU A 26 -33.31 -18.69 4.47
CA GLU A 26 -33.91 -18.77 3.12
C GLU A 26 -33.21 -19.77 2.18
N GLY A 27 -32.60 -20.82 2.76
CA GLY A 27 -31.96 -21.88 2.00
C GLY A 27 -30.45 -21.72 1.79
N ASP A 28 -29.80 -20.71 2.34
CA ASP A 28 -28.35 -20.51 2.23
C ASP A 28 -27.52 -21.71 2.71
N PHE A 29 -28.10 -22.51 3.60
CA PHE A 29 -27.45 -23.69 4.16
C PHE A 29 -28.04 -25.01 3.64
N VAL A 30 -28.56 -25.03 2.41
CA VAL A 30 -28.96 -26.26 1.72
C VAL A 30 -27.70 -26.93 1.15
N GLU A 31 -27.46 -28.18 1.57
CA GLU A 31 -26.37 -29.02 1.08
C GLU A 31 -26.97 -30.29 0.44
N ASN A 32 -26.63 -30.53 -0.84
CA ASN A 32 -27.15 -31.70 -1.61
C ASN A 32 -28.68 -31.79 -1.68
N GLY A 33 -29.38 -30.67 -1.54
CA GLY A 33 -30.85 -30.61 -1.57
C GLY A 33 -31.54 -30.73 -0.22
N ASP A 34 -30.78 -30.96 0.86
CA ASP A 34 -31.28 -31.02 2.22
C ASP A 34 -30.78 -29.79 3.02
N LEU A 35 -31.64 -29.23 3.86
CA LEU A 35 -31.28 -28.21 4.80
C LEU A 35 -30.36 -28.77 5.87
N LYS A 36 -29.29 -28.00 6.19
CA LYS A 36 -28.38 -28.32 7.29
C LYS A 36 -29.16 -28.38 8.60
N ASP A 37 -28.78 -29.32 9.46
CA ASP A 37 -29.40 -29.46 10.77
C ASP A 37 -29.19 -28.22 11.64
N CYS A 38 -30.29 -27.67 12.16
CA CYS A 38 -30.26 -26.47 13.01
C CYS A 38 -29.44 -26.65 14.26
N GLU A 39 -29.38 -27.87 14.83
CA GLU A 39 -28.61 -28.19 16.02
C GLU A 39 -27.09 -28.08 15.79
N SER A 40 -26.66 -28.05 14.54
CA SER A 40 -25.22 -27.78 14.21
C SER A 40 -24.77 -26.37 14.52
N CYS A 41 -25.73 -25.43 14.65
CA CYS A 41 -25.43 -24.01 14.89
C CYS A 41 -26.17 -23.41 16.08
N TYR A 42 -27.19 -24.09 16.59
CA TYR A 42 -28.07 -23.59 17.65
C TYR A 42 -28.33 -24.65 18.73
N THR A 43 -28.79 -24.19 19.88
CA THR A 43 -29.24 -25.07 20.95
C THR A 43 -30.77 -24.93 21.13
N VAL A 44 -31.39 -25.90 21.80
CA VAL A 44 -32.82 -25.81 22.13
C VAL A 44 -33.13 -24.74 23.18
N GLU A 45 -32.14 -24.25 23.91
CA GLU A 45 -32.31 -23.21 24.91
C GLU A 45 -32.46 -21.82 24.30
N ALA A 46 -31.75 -21.54 23.16
CA ALA A 46 -31.76 -20.24 22.53
C ALA A 46 -31.22 -20.28 21.09
N TRP A 47 -31.79 -19.41 20.25
CA TRP A 47 -31.28 -19.14 18.90
C TRP A 47 -30.07 -18.17 18.91
N TYR A 48 -29.87 -17.45 19.98
CA TYR A 48 -28.78 -16.50 20.13
C TYR A 48 -28.18 -16.57 21.53
N PRO A 49 -26.83 -16.58 21.63
CA PRO A 49 -25.88 -16.63 20.51
C PRO A 49 -25.85 -17.99 19.81
N SER A 50 -25.51 -18.00 18.53
CA SER A 50 -25.22 -19.23 17.79
C SER A 50 -24.00 -19.93 18.40
N THR A 51 -23.96 -21.26 18.31
CA THR A 51 -22.77 -22.05 18.63
C THR A 51 -21.74 -22.09 17.51
N PHE A 52 -22.08 -21.53 16.34
CA PHE A 52 -21.17 -21.39 15.20
C PHE A 52 -20.19 -20.25 15.45
N GLY A 53 -18.99 -20.59 15.82
CA GLY A 53 -17.94 -19.65 16.16
C GLY A 53 -16.82 -19.56 15.11
N LEU A 54 -15.69 -19.00 15.51
CA LEU A 54 -14.52 -18.81 14.65
C LEU A 54 -13.97 -20.15 14.11
N GLU A 55 -13.93 -21.18 14.94
CA GLU A 55 -13.40 -22.49 14.55
C GLU A 55 -14.29 -23.13 13.51
N GLU A 56 -15.61 -23.10 13.71
CA GLU A 56 -16.60 -23.63 12.77
C GLU A 56 -16.56 -22.83 11.47
N HIS A 57 -16.47 -21.50 11.56
CA HIS A 57 -16.35 -20.64 10.37
C HIS A 57 -15.10 -21.01 9.57
N ASN A 58 -13.94 -21.12 10.21
CA ASN A 58 -12.67 -21.40 9.53
C ASN A 58 -12.57 -22.86 9.03
N THR A 59 -13.36 -23.78 9.54
CA THR A 59 -13.39 -25.17 9.05
C THR A 59 -14.41 -25.40 7.95
N GLN A 60 -15.52 -24.66 7.95
CA GLN A 60 -16.68 -24.93 7.10
C GLN A 60 -16.89 -23.89 5.99
N SER A 61 -16.25 -22.70 6.06
CA SER A 61 -16.35 -21.68 5.01
C SER A 61 -15.12 -21.64 4.09
N THR A 62 -15.27 -21.04 2.93
CA THR A 62 -14.17 -20.81 1.99
C THR A 62 -13.28 -19.64 2.43
N PHE A 63 -13.89 -18.61 3.01
CA PHE A 63 -13.15 -17.45 3.55
C PHE A 63 -12.70 -17.75 4.98
N LYS A 64 -11.40 -17.71 5.22
CA LYS A 64 -10.81 -17.94 6.56
C LYS A 64 -10.66 -16.61 7.29
N LEU A 65 -11.20 -16.54 8.49
CA LEU A 65 -11.01 -15.36 9.34
C LEU A 65 -9.60 -15.37 9.93
N ALA A 66 -8.75 -14.48 9.45
CA ALA A 66 -7.39 -14.27 9.91
C ALA A 66 -7.17 -12.81 10.31
N GLY A 67 -6.09 -12.52 11.02
CA GLY A 67 -5.74 -11.16 11.43
C GLY A 67 -6.89 -10.41 12.09
N ALA A 68 -7.19 -9.21 11.61
CA ALA A 68 -8.26 -8.36 12.10
C ALA A 68 -9.67 -8.95 11.92
N HIS A 69 -9.86 -9.82 10.92
CA HIS A 69 -11.15 -10.46 10.68
C HIS A 69 -11.58 -11.40 11.82
N GLN A 70 -10.64 -11.93 12.62
CA GLN A 70 -10.96 -12.81 13.74
C GLN A 70 -11.77 -12.13 14.85
N VAL A 71 -11.62 -10.80 14.98
CA VAL A 71 -12.30 -10.00 15.99
C VAL A 71 -13.45 -9.17 15.42
N THR A 72 -13.67 -9.27 14.12
CA THR A 72 -14.76 -8.57 13.43
C THR A 72 -16.09 -9.24 13.77
N PRO A 73 -17.11 -8.48 14.21
CA PRO A 73 -18.44 -9.03 14.48
C PRO A 73 -19.08 -9.64 13.22
N CYS A 74 -19.77 -10.77 13.37
CA CYS A 74 -20.40 -11.50 12.26
C CYS A 74 -21.27 -10.60 11.36
N PHE A 75 -22.06 -9.71 11.96
CA PHE A 75 -22.96 -8.80 11.24
C PHE A 75 -22.23 -7.69 10.47
N SER A 76 -20.93 -7.52 10.65
CA SER A 76 -20.15 -6.56 9.84
C SER A 76 -19.92 -7.07 8.41
N CYS A 77 -19.89 -8.37 8.24
CA CYS A 77 -19.81 -9.03 6.93
C CYS A 77 -21.18 -9.51 6.44
N HIS A 78 -21.94 -10.15 7.33
CA HIS A 78 -23.27 -10.69 7.02
C HIS A 78 -24.37 -9.64 7.24
N THR A 79 -24.31 -8.56 6.46
CA THR A 79 -25.19 -7.39 6.68
C THR A 79 -26.57 -7.52 6.05
N GLY A 80 -26.72 -8.38 5.04
CA GLY A 80 -27.95 -8.44 4.23
C GLY A 80 -28.27 -7.13 3.50
N SER A 81 -28.78 -7.22 2.31
CA SER A 81 -29.25 -6.06 1.54
C SER A 81 -30.61 -5.61 2.03
N VAL A 82 -30.67 -4.74 3.05
CA VAL A 82 -31.93 -4.10 3.40
C VAL A 82 -31.77 -2.59 3.47
N GLU A 83 -32.29 -1.93 2.47
CA GLU A 83 -32.90 -0.61 2.72
C GLU A 83 -34.03 -0.81 3.70
N LEU A 84 -33.82 -0.41 4.96
CA LEU A 84 -34.89 -0.31 5.95
C LEU A 84 -35.90 0.73 5.48
N THR A 85 -36.79 0.35 4.59
CA THR A 85 -38.02 1.11 4.34
C THR A 85 -38.98 0.71 5.45
N PHE A 86 -39.44 1.67 6.25
CA PHE A 86 -40.46 1.48 7.31
C PHE A 86 -41.78 0.87 6.81
N ALA A 87 -41.84 0.44 5.57
CA ALA A 87 -43.03 -0.11 4.89
C ALA A 87 -43.01 -1.61 4.67
N SER A 88 -41.89 -2.30 4.80
CA SER A 88 -41.83 -3.76 4.70
C SER A 88 -41.74 -4.35 6.11
N ASN A 89 -42.69 -5.25 6.44
CA ASN A 89 -42.59 -6.10 7.62
C ASN A 89 -41.60 -7.25 7.44
N GLU A 90 -40.74 -7.16 6.45
CA GLU A 90 -39.71 -8.16 6.15
C GLU A 90 -38.47 -7.81 6.94
N LEU A 91 -38.01 -8.75 7.75
CA LEU A 91 -36.72 -8.64 8.44
C LEU A 91 -35.61 -8.75 7.41
N PRO A 92 -34.52 -7.98 7.58
CA PRO A 92 -33.36 -8.12 6.72
C PRO A 92 -32.84 -9.56 6.77
N HIS A 93 -32.70 -10.16 5.59
CA HIS A 93 -32.07 -11.46 5.45
C HIS A 93 -30.54 -11.22 5.34
N PRO A 94 -29.74 -11.66 6.32
CA PRO A 94 -28.29 -11.57 6.21
C PRO A 94 -27.78 -12.50 5.09
N GLU A 95 -26.89 -12.01 4.27
CA GLU A 95 -26.22 -12.83 3.27
C GLU A 95 -25.12 -13.66 3.95
N PHE A 96 -25.23 -14.98 3.89
CA PHE A 96 -24.25 -15.90 4.46
C PHE A 96 -23.34 -16.55 3.42
N ARG A 97 -23.68 -16.45 2.14
CA ARG A 97 -22.92 -16.99 1.02
C ARG A 97 -22.50 -15.88 0.08
N PHE A 98 -21.21 -15.62 -0.01
CA PHE A 98 -20.65 -14.65 -0.93
C PHE A 98 -20.15 -15.36 -2.19
N GLU A 99 -20.47 -14.81 -3.36
CA GLU A 99 -19.98 -15.31 -4.64
C GLU A 99 -18.50 -14.97 -4.83
N ASP A 100 -18.08 -13.81 -4.34
CA ASP A 100 -16.72 -13.31 -4.38
C ASP A 100 -16.23 -12.97 -2.96
N THR A 101 -15.11 -13.54 -2.58
CA THR A 101 -14.45 -13.34 -1.29
C THR A 101 -13.08 -12.67 -1.43
N SER A 102 -12.81 -12.03 -2.58
CA SER A 102 -11.62 -11.21 -2.77
C SER A 102 -11.63 -9.98 -1.86
N CYS A 103 -10.46 -9.42 -1.58
CA CYS A 103 -10.36 -8.25 -0.72
C CYS A 103 -11.22 -7.09 -1.25
N LEU A 104 -11.21 -6.86 -2.57
CA LEU A 104 -11.95 -5.76 -3.20
C LEU A 104 -13.46 -5.93 -3.17
N SER A 105 -13.99 -7.16 -3.13
CA SER A 105 -15.43 -7.38 -3.06
C SER A 105 -16.07 -6.74 -1.83
N CYS A 106 -15.29 -6.65 -0.74
CA CYS A 106 -15.72 -6.02 0.52
C CYS A 106 -15.09 -4.64 0.75
N HIS A 107 -13.82 -4.45 0.34
CA HIS A 107 -13.03 -3.27 0.66
C HIS A 107 -12.84 -2.29 -0.51
N GLN A 108 -13.66 -2.36 -1.55
CA GLN A 108 -13.55 -1.44 -2.70
C GLN A 108 -13.62 0.04 -2.30
N LYS A 109 -14.44 0.38 -1.30
CA LYS A 109 -14.56 1.77 -0.82
C LYS A 109 -13.36 2.24 -0.02
N ASP A 110 -12.62 1.29 0.53
CA ASP A 110 -11.44 1.55 1.36
C ASP A 110 -10.15 1.57 0.54
N ASN A 111 -10.23 1.23 -0.76
CA ASN A 111 -9.09 1.21 -1.66
C ASN A 111 -8.63 2.64 -2.00
N PRO A 112 -7.46 3.09 -1.49
CA PRO A 112 -6.94 4.43 -1.77
C PRO A 112 -6.15 4.49 -3.08
N HIS A 113 -5.97 3.34 -3.75
CA HIS A 113 -5.07 3.23 -4.89
C HIS A 113 -5.76 3.52 -6.22
N ASP A 114 -7.09 3.57 -6.26
CA ASP A 114 -7.86 3.58 -7.49
C ASP A 114 -7.49 2.40 -8.43
N ASP A 115 -7.88 2.48 -9.70
CA ASP A 115 -7.57 1.46 -10.71
C ASP A 115 -6.11 1.48 -11.18
N LEU A 116 -5.27 2.37 -10.66
CA LEU A 116 -3.92 2.65 -11.17
C LEU A 116 -2.83 1.69 -10.68
N VAL A 117 -3.02 1.07 -9.52
CA VAL A 117 -1.99 0.19 -8.92
C VAL A 117 -1.97 -1.18 -9.54
N ILE A 118 -3.01 -1.53 -10.18
CA ILE A 118 -3.40 -2.92 -10.42
C ILE A 118 -2.89 -3.42 -11.79
N GLY A 119 -2.45 -2.54 -12.67
CA GLY A 119 -2.14 -2.89 -14.06
C GLY A 119 -0.69 -3.24 -14.39
N ASP A 120 0.28 -2.81 -13.59
CA ASP A 120 1.70 -2.86 -13.96
C ASP A 120 2.57 -3.76 -13.07
N PHE A 121 2.06 -4.24 -11.94
CA PHE A 121 2.74 -5.30 -11.19
C PHE A 121 2.43 -6.64 -11.83
N THR A 122 3.37 -7.09 -12.61
CA THR A 122 3.37 -8.29 -13.42
C THR A 122 2.94 -9.51 -12.61
N ASP A 123 1.90 -10.21 -13.09
CA ASP A 123 1.37 -11.47 -12.59
C ASP A 123 0.47 -11.44 -11.35
N ALA A 124 0.35 -10.35 -10.62
CA ALA A 124 -0.70 -10.23 -9.60
C ALA A 124 -2.03 -9.88 -10.26
N ASP A 125 -3.01 -10.72 -10.05
CA ASP A 125 -4.39 -10.40 -10.40
C ASP A 125 -4.75 -9.09 -9.68
N ALA A 126 -5.44 -8.19 -10.36
CA ALA A 126 -5.79 -6.84 -9.87
C ALA A 126 -6.49 -6.79 -8.49
N SER A 127 -6.86 -7.93 -7.97
CA SER A 127 -7.47 -8.14 -6.67
C SER A 127 -6.47 -8.56 -5.58
N ASP A 128 -5.18 -8.66 -5.89
CA ASP A 128 -4.20 -9.28 -5.00
C ASP A 128 -3.58 -8.26 -4.05
N CYS A 129 -4.40 -7.79 -3.10
CA CYS A 129 -3.96 -6.88 -2.05
C CYS A 129 -2.92 -7.51 -1.11
N ASP A 130 -2.90 -8.83 -1.00
CA ASP A 130 -2.01 -9.60 -0.14
C ASP A 130 -0.56 -9.66 -0.67
N GLY A 131 -0.32 -9.28 -1.91
CA GLY A 131 1.03 -9.02 -2.43
C GLY A 131 1.77 -7.87 -1.70
N CYS A 132 1.03 -6.94 -1.11
CA CYS A 132 1.61 -5.80 -0.38
C CYS A 132 1.10 -5.68 1.06
N HIS A 133 -0.10 -6.15 1.35
CA HIS A 133 -0.77 -5.98 2.63
C HIS A 133 -1.00 -7.32 3.33
N ASN A 134 -1.21 -7.27 4.63
CA ASN A 134 -1.65 -8.41 5.40
C ASN A 134 -2.88 -8.06 6.24
N GLU A 135 -3.61 -9.09 6.65
CA GLU A 135 -4.87 -8.95 7.38
C GLU A 135 -4.70 -8.47 8.83
N SER A 136 -3.47 -8.45 9.36
CA SER A 136 -3.21 -8.08 10.76
C SER A 136 -2.98 -6.59 10.93
N ALA A 137 -2.35 -5.95 9.94
CA ALA A 137 -1.95 -4.55 10.03
C ALA A 137 -1.87 -3.91 8.63
N TRP A 138 -3.02 -3.52 8.09
CA TRP A 138 -3.16 -3.02 6.72
C TRP A 138 -2.21 -1.87 6.35
N ASN A 139 -1.87 -0.99 7.28
CA ASN A 139 -1.09 0.21 6.99
C ASN A 139 0.34 0.18 7.53
N SER A 140 0.71 -0.77 8.39
CA SER A 140 1.96 -0.69 9.14
C SER A 140 2.98 -1.77 8.78
N ASP A 141 2.54 -2.89 8.27
CA ASP A 141 3.40 -4.02 7.94
C ASP A 141 3.29 -4.36 6.45
N ILE A 142 3.65 -3.37 5.62
CA ILE A 142 3.72 -3.58 4.17
C ILE A 142 4.86 -4.57 3.90
N ILE A 143 4.55 -5.64 3.19
CA ILE A 143 5.47 -6.74 2.88
C ILE A 143 6.17 -6.61 1.52
N PHE A 144 5.96 -5.49 0.83
CA PHE A 144 6.51 -5.25 -0.50
C PHE A 144 8.03 -5.05 -0.48
N ASP A 145 8.75 -5.85 -1.25
CA ASP A 145 10.20 -5.77 -1.43
C ASP A 145 10.53 -5.11 -2.78
N HIS A 146 10.97 -3.84 -2.73
CA HIS A 146 11.27 -3.07 -3.94
C HIS A 146 12.36 -3.72 -4.81
N GLU A 147 13.41 -4.28 -4.22
CA GLU A 147 14.48 -4.90 -4.98
C GLU A 147 13.99 -6.15 -5.69
N ALA A 148 13.26 -7.01 -4.97
CA ALA A 148 12.76 -8.27 -5.52
C ALA A 148 11.68 -8.05 -6.59
N GLU A 149 10.76 -7.09 -6.36
CA GLU A 149 9.56 -6.91 -7.19
C GLU A 149 9.78 -5.92 -8.35
N THR A 150 10.66 -4.93 -8.18
CA THR A 150 10.86 -3.87 -9.18
C THR A 150 12.28 -3.78 -9.71
N GLY A 151 13.24 -4.44 -9.07
CA GLY A 151 14.66 -4.27 -9.33
C GLY A 151 15.25 -2.95 -8.81
N TYR A 152 14.47 -2.13 -8.11
CA TYR A 152 14.93 -0.89 -7.51
C TYR A 152 15.14 -1.06 -6.00
N ALA A 153 16.41 -1.20 -5.59
CA ALA A 153 16.74 -1.31 -4.18
C ALA A 153 16.65 0.04 -3.46
N LEU A 154 15.89 0.11 -2.37
CA LEU A 154 15.94 1.26 -1.47
C LEU A 154 17.24 1.20 -0.67
N THR A 155 18.08 2.21 -0.81
CA THR A 155 19.40 2.27 -0.15
C THR A 155 19.62 3.62 0.53
N GLY A 156 20.52 3.64 1.50
CA GLY A 156 20.91 4.85 2.22
C GLY A 156 19.73 5.58 2.85
N SER A 157 19.56 6.86 2.56
CA SER A 157 18.49 7.70 3.09
C SER A 157 17.11 7.24 2.63
N HIS A 158 16.99 6.63 1.46
CA HIS A 158 15.71 6.14 0.94
C HIS A 158 15.11 4.96 1.74
N LEU A 159 15.94 4.23 2.52
CA LEU A 159 15.47 3.13 3.37
C LEU A 159 14.42 3.53 4.40
N ASN A 160 14.45 4.77 4.84
CA ASN A 160 13.58 5.26 5.92
C ASN A 160 12.48 6.20 5.40
N GLU A 161 12.39 6.37 4.09
CA GLU A 161 11.35 7.20 3.50
C GLU A 161 9.99 6.51 3.52
N SER A 162 8.93 7.30 3.65
CA SER A 162 7.58 6.77 3.54
C SER A 162 7.25 6.46 2.07
N CYS A 163 6.37 5.49 1.83
CA CYS A 163 5.89 5.19 0.47
C CYS A 163 5.43 6.46 -0.27
N SER A 164 4.79 7.35 0.49
CA SER A 164 4.26 8.61 -0.02
C SER A 164 5.32 9.63 -0.42
N SER A 165 6.55 9.50 0.03
CA SER A 165 7.64 10.40 -0.38
C SER A 165 8.02 10.24 -1.85
N CYS A 166 7.81 9.03 -2.39
CA CYS A 166 8.12 8.70 -3.77
C CYS A 166 6.86 8.53 -4.64
N HIS A 167 5.81 7.91 -4.07
CA HIS A 167 4.60 7.52 -4.79
C HIS A 167 3.45 8.52 -4.63
N PHE A 168 3.75 9.80 -4.48
CA PHE A 168 2.77 10.86 -4.55
C PHE A 168 2.90 11.59 -5.87
N THR A 169 1.87 11.53 -6.67
CA THR A 169 1.73 12.46 -7.79
C THR A 169 0.38 13.17 -7.67
N GLY A 170 0.40 14.43 -7.41
CA GLY A 170 -0.78 15.27 -7.49
C GLY A 170 -0.67 16.51 -6.65
N ASP A 171 -0.86 17.65 -7.28
CA ASP A 171 -1.09 18.90 -6.63
C ASP A 171 -2.24 18.76 -5.62
N ILE A 172 -1.95 19.02 -4.36
CA ILE A 172 -2.93 19.10 -3.27
C ILE A 172 -3.84 20.33 -3.44
N MET A 173 -4.13 20.73 -4.69
CA MET A 173 -4.81 22.01 -4.95
C MET A 173 -6.32 21.93 -4.97
N ASP A 174 -6.94 20.76 -4.94
CA ASP A 174 -8.40 20.63 -4.93
C ASP A 174 -9.00 19.81 -3.77
N GLY A 175 -8.16 19.39 -2.84
CA GLY A 175 -8.64 18.81 -1.56
C GLY A 175 -9.26 17.42 -1.66
N LEU A 176 -9.23 16.73 -2.80
CA LEU A 176 -10.04 15.54 -3.00
C LEU A 176 -9.38 14.30 -3.55
N THR A 177 -8.18 14.31 -4.11
CA THR A 177 -7.51 13.04 -4.45
C THR A 177 -6.03 13.24 -4.77
N SER A 178 -5.15 12.97 -3.83
CA SER A 178 -3.76 12.65 -4.17
C SER A 178 -3.74 11.24 -4.76
N LYS A 179 -3.63 11.13 -6.06
CA LYS A 179 -3.44 9.82 -6.71
C LYS A 179 -2.05 9.31 -6.36
N LYS A 180 -1.98 8.13 -5.77
CA LYS A 180 -0.71 7.44 -5.54
C LYS A 180 -0.31 6.78 -6.86
N ASN A 181 0.83 7.16 -7.41
CA ASN A 181 1.42 6.50 -8.56
C ASN A 181 2.52 5.55 -8.08
N PHE A 182 2.26 4.27 -8.14
CA PHE A 182 3.25 3.24 -7.78
C PHE A 182 4.13 2.83 -8.96
N ALA A 183 3.69 3.02 -10.19
CA ALA A 183 4.50 2.82 -11.39
C ALA A 183 5.20 4.14 -11.76
N LEU A 184 6.45 4.31 -11.32
CA LEU A 184 7.26 5.46 -11.68
C LEU A 184 7.82 5.29 -13.10
N GLU A 185 7.77 6.35 -13.90
CA GLU A 185 8.30 6.33 -15.28
C GLU A 185 9.83 6.23 -15.32
N SER A 186 10.51 6.69 -14.28
CA SER A 186 11.96 6.68 -14.18
C SER A 186 12.41 6.59 -12.74
N THR A 187 13.52 5.91 -12.53
CA THR A 187 14.23 5.77 -11.24
C THR A 187 15.54 6.55 -11.20
N GLU A 188 15.79 7.39 -12.21
CA GLU A 188 16.96 8.26 -12.25
C GLU A 188 16.85 9.35 -11.18
N CYS A 189 17.94 9.67 -10.52
CA CYS A 189 17.96 10.67 -9.44
C CYS A 189 17.29 11.99 -9.84
N VAL A 190 17.55 12.45 -11.05
CA VAL A 190 17.01 13.71 -11.61
C VAL A 190 15.50 13.73 -11.75
N SER A 191 14.88 12.56 -11.86
CA SER A 191 13.41 12.47 -11.99
C SER A 191 12.66 12.94 -10.74
N CYS A 192 13.32 12.85 -9.60
CA CYS A 192 12.76 13.26 -8.30
C CYS A 192 13.48 14.49 -7.72
N HIS A 193 14.81 14.64 -7.98
CA HIS A 193 15.66 15.64 -7.34
C HIS A 193 16.12 16.77 -8.27
N LEU A 194 15.42 16.99 -9.40
CA LEU A 194 15.80 18.04 -10.37
C LEU A 194 15.84 19.44 -9.75
N ASP A 195 14.84 19.79 -8.96
CA ASP A 195 14.72 21.12 -8.35
C ASP A 195 15.76 21.38 -7.24
N GLU A 196 16.34 20.32 -6.71
CA GLU A 196 17.37 20.38 -5.67
C GLU A 196 18.78 20.51 -6.24
N SER A 197 18.92 20.34 -7.57
CA SER A 197 20.24 20.44 -8.21
C SER A 197 20.78 21.85 -8.12
N ILE A 198 21.96 21.97 -7.50
CA ILE A 198 22.72 23.23 -7.41
C ILE A 198 23.76 23.35 -8.53
N HIS A 199 23.82 22.37 -9.42
CA HIS A 199 24.88 22.29 -10.44
C HIS A 199 24.49 22.93 -11.77
N GLU A 200 23.23 23.29 -11.96
CA GLU A 200 22.74 23.69 -13.27
C GLU A 200 23.12 22.63 -14.33
N ASP A 201 23.34 23.02 -15.58
CA ASP A 201 23.66 22.08 -16.68
C ASP A 201 25.17 21.79 -16.82
N GLN A 202 25.99 22.08 -15.80
CA GLN A 202 27.46 22.05 -15.91
C GLN A 202 28.01 20.69 -16.36
N PHE A 203 27.37 19.60 -15.96
CA PHE A 203 27.87 18.25 -16.22
C PHE A 203 27.31 17.61 -17.49
N ALA A 204 26.41 18.25 -18.20
CA ALA A 204 25.79 17.68 -19.41
C ALA A 204 26.83 17.25 -20.47
N GLU A 205 27.93 17.99 -20.61
CA GLU A 205 29.01 17.70 -21.56
C GLU A 205 30.34 17.36 -20.87
N SER A 206 30.33 17.07 -19.56
CA SER A 206 31.56 16.74 -18.84
C SER A 206 32.00 15.31 -19.13
N VAL A 207 33.31 15.03 -18.94
CA VAL A 207 33.87 13.68 -19.07
C VAL A 207 33.36 12.72 -17.98
N ILE A 208 32.84 13.26 -16.90
CA ILE A 208 32.26 12.49 -15.78
C ILE A 208 30.81 12.09 -16.12
N GLY A 209 30.17 12.84 -17.03
CA GLY A 209 28.78 12.65 -17.42
C GLY A 209 27.76 13.28 -16.47
N PRO A 210 26.50 13.29 -16.86
CA PRO A 210 25.44 13.99 -16.13
C PRO A 210 24.85 13.18 -14.97
N SER A 211 25.26 11.92 -14.77
CA SER A 211 24.67 11.07 -13.76
C SER A 211 25.13 11.46 -12.36
N CYS A 212 24.19 11.65 -11.43
CA CYS A 212 24.45 12.09 -10.07
C CYS A 212 25.29 11.07 -9.27
N ASP A 213 25.12 9.79 -9.54
CA ASP A 213 25.81 8.68 -8.87
C ASP A 213 27.31 8.60 -9.20
N ASN A 214 27.77 9.32 -10.22
CA ASN A 214 29.21 9.47 -10.48
C ASN A 214 29.94 10.25 -9.36
N CYS A 215 29.19 11.01 -8.57
CA CYS A 215 29.75 11.84 -7.49
C CYS A 215 29.03 11.63 -6.15
N HIS A 216 27.75 11.36 -6.17
CA HIS A 216 26.91 11.24 -4.99
C HIS A 216 26.47 9.77 -4.76
N ASN A 217 25.98 9.51 -3.56
CA ASN A 217 25.33 8.25 -3.23
C ASN A 217 24.10 8.51 -2.32
N THR A 218 23.34 7.47 -2.10
CA THR A 218 22.12 7.54 -1.30
C THR A 218 22.35 7.65 0.21
N ASP A 219 23.56 7.37 0.72
CA ASP A 219 23.89 7.52 2.14
C ASP A 219 24.06 8.99 2.55
N SER A 220 24.67 9.78 1.65
CA SER A 220 24.85 11.20 1.86
C SER A 220 25.00 11.92 0.53
N PHE A 221 24.20 12.95 0.31
CA PHE A 221 24.31 13.81 -0.85
C PHE A 221 25.48 14.79 -0.74
N THR A 222 26.03 14.97 0.47
CA THR A 222 27.26 15.76 0.67
C THR A 222 28.46 14.94 0.24
N LEU A 223 29.23 15.43 -0.72
CA LEU A 223 30.45 14.80 -1.16
C LEU A 223 31.47 14.73 -0.01
N PRO A 224 31.79 13.54 0.49
CA PRO A 224 32.86 13.41 1.51
C PRO A 224 34.23 13.60 0.91
N SER A 225 34.43 13.22 -0.36
CA SER A 225 35.66 13.40 -1.12
C SER A 225 35.40 13.17 -2.59
N PHE A 226 36.00 13.95 -3.46
CA PHE A 226 35.97 13.74 -4.90
C PHE A 226 37.38 13.41 -5.40
N ASP A 227 37.52 12.40 -6.23
CA ASP A 227 38.81 12.04 -6.82
C ASP A 227 39.11 12.86 -8.07
N HIS A 228 39.94 13.91 -7.92
CA HIS A 228 40.36 14.76 -9.03
C HIS A 228 41.21 14.02 -10.08
N ASN A 229 41.67 12.81 -9.81
CA ASN A 229 42.31 11.99 -10.84
C ASN A 229 41.37 11.60 -11.99
N LEU A 230 40.09 11.75 -11.78
CA LEU A 230 39.05 11.56 -12.80
C LEU A 230 38.86 12.79 -13.71
N THR A 231 39.54 13.89 -13.41
CA THR A 231 39.46 15.18 -14.13
C THR A 231 40.76 15.50 -14.87
N SER A 232 40.75 16.59 -15.66
CA SER A 232 41.91 17.09 -16.35
C SER A 232 42.88 17.83 -15.44
N PHE A 233 42.48 18.20 -14.20
CA PHE A 233 43.29 18.91 -13.25
C PHE A 233 43.56 18.05 -12.00
N LEU A 234 44.77 17.52 -11.90
CA LEU A 234 45.20 16.72 -10.76
C LEU A 234 45.55 17.62 -9.57
N LEU A 235 45.10 17.25 -8.38
CA LEU A 235 45.54 17.93 -7.15
C LEU A 235 46.90 17.36 -6.73
N ASP A 236 47.92 18.13 -6.94
CA ASP A 236 49.29 17.80 -6.53
C ASP A 236 49.97 18.97 -5.76
N GLY A 237 51.09 18.70 -5.14
CA GLY A 237 51.90 19.70 -4.44
C GLY A 237 51.07 20.48 -3.41
N ALA A 238 51.03 21.81 -3.58
CA ALA A 238 50.30 22.69 -2.70
C ALA A 238 48.77 22.57 -2.85
N HIS A 239 48.26 22.12 -3.99
CA HIS A 239 46.84 22.02 -4.26
C HIS A 239 46.13 20.88 -3.50
N ILE A 240 46.87 19.90 -2.98
CA ILE A 240 46.30 18.76 -2.22
C ILE A 240 45.48 19.22 -1.00
N ASN A 241 45.88 20.34 -0.38
CA ASN A 241 45.27 20.85 0.85
C ASN A 241 44.46 22.14 0.64
N VAL A 242 44.16 22.48 -0.59
CA VAL A 242 43.29 23.63 -0.92
C VAL A 242 41.84 23.25 -0.69
N ALA A 243 41.06 24.12 -0.04
CA ALA A 243 39.64 23.85 0.18
C ALA A 243 38.86 23.90 -1.16
N CYS A 244 37.84 23.07 -1.29
CA CYS A 244 37.02 23.00 -2.53
C CYS A 244 36.54 24.39 -2.99
N VAL A 245 36.06 25.20 -2.06
CA VAL A 245 35.54 26.56 -2.29
C VAL A 245 36.56 27.58 -2.79
N ASP A 246 37.83 27.31 -2.63
CA ASP A 246 38.91 28.22 -3.11
C ASP A 246 39.12 28.11 -4.62
N CYS A 247 38.69 26.98 -5.22
CA CYS A 247 38.72 26.76 -6.64
C CYS A 247 37.29 26.79 -7.24
N HIS A 248 36.33 26.21 -6.53
CA HIS A 248 34.92 26.10 -6.96
C HIS A 248 34.10 27.22 -6.33
N THR A 249 34.11 28.37 -6.97
CA THR A 249 33.44 29.57 -6.46
C THR A 249 31.96 29.59 -6.75
N THR A 250 31.19 30.29 -5.91
CA THR A 250 29.76 30.53 -6.15
C THR A 250 29.63 31.61 -7.24
N GLU A 251 28.81 31.31 -8.24
CA GLU A 251 28.45 32.23 -9.33
C GLU A 251 26.94 32.42 -9.32
N THR A 252 26.48 33.41 -10.07
CA THR A 252 25.04 33.68 -10.25
C THR A 252 24.69 33.57 -11.73
N ASN A 253 23.69 32.77 -12.05
CA ASN A 253 23.20 32.63 -13.44
C ASN A 253 22.40 33.87 -13.92
N ALA A 254 21.98 33.88 -15.17
CA ALA A 254 21.24 34.99 -15.77
C ALA A 254 19.88 35.26 -15.11
N GLU A 255 19.30 34.24 -14.44
CA GLU A 255 18.02 34.30 -13.74
C GLU A 255 18.17 34.74 -12.27
N GLY A 256 19.40 34.94 -11.80
CA GLY A 256 19.68 35.36 -10.44
C GLY A 256 19.83 34.24 -9.42
N LYS A 257 19.89 32.98 -9.89
CA LYS A 257 20.10 31.80 -9.06
C LYS A 257 21.61 31.62 -8.79
N GLU A 258 21.97 31.41 -7.53
CA GLU A 258 23.34 31.09 -7.14
C GLU A 258 23.62 29.60 -7.35
N PHE A 259 24.80 29.29 -7.85
CA PHE A 259 25.29 27.91 -8.01
C PHE A 259 26.82 27.87 -7.83
N VAL A 260 27.33 26.69 -7.48
CA VAL A 260 28.78 26.48 -7.38
C VAL A 260 29.33 26.03 -8.72
N ARG A 261 30.36 26.70 -9.23
CA ARG A 261 31.03 26.37 -10.48
C ARG A 261 31.98 25.19 -10.27
N PHE A 262 31.60 24.03 -10.73
CA PHE A 262 32.46 22.84 -10.73
C PHE A 262 33.06 22.57 -12.12
N PHE A 263 32.34 22.86 -13.19
CA PHE A 263 32.75 22.63 -14.56
C PHE A 263 32.07 23.62 -15.53
N PRO A 264 32.76 24.03 -16.62
CA PRO A 264 34.19 23.89 -16.84
C PRO A 264 35.02 24.88 -16.00
N LEU A 265 36.19 24.43 -15.57
CA LEU A 265 37.21 25.29 -14.98
C LEU A 265 38.47 25.21 -15.85
N SER A 266 39.17 26.38 -16.00
CA SER A 266 40.45 26.40 -16.67
C SER A 266 41.53 25.81 -15.76
N GLY A 267 42.36 24.90 -16.32
CA GLY A 267 43.53 24.34 -15.64
C GLY A 267 44.81 25.19 -15.80
N GLU A 268 44.71 26.38 -16.44
CA GLU A 268 45.85 27.25 -16.65
C GLU A 268 46.20 28.01 -15.35
N CYS A 269 47.46 28.07 -14.99
CA CYS A 269 47.91 28.68 -13.74
C CYS A 269 47.42 30.15 -13.58
N SER A 270 47.44 30.92 -14.67
CA SER A 270 46.99 32.31 -14.70
C SER A 270 45.49 32.52 -14.52
N SER A 271 44.71 31.45 -14.59
CA SER A 271 43.26 31.54 -14.37
C SER A 271 42.86 31.67 -12.90
N CYS A 272 43.76 31.25 -12.01
CA CYS A 272 43.56 31.27 -10.56
C CYS A 272 44.63 32.07 -9.81
N HIS A 273 45.82 32.22 -10.42
CA HIS A 273 46.95 32.94 -9.82
C HIS A 273 47.25 34.21 -10.60
N ASP A 274 47.26 35.35 -9.90
CA ASP A 274 47.76 36.59 -10.47
C ASP A 274 49.28 36.47 -10.68
N ASP A 275 49.78 36.87 -11.85
CA ASP A 275 51.21 36.92 -12.13
C ASP A 275 51.87 37.90 -11.16
N GLN A 276 52.66 37.38 -10.20
CA GLN A 276 53.53 38.17 -9.36
C GLN A 276 54.94 38.21 -9.95
#